data_7d02332e824b7ed03c150f5abc43bc70
#
_entry.id   7d02332e824b7ed03c150f5abc43bc70
#
_cell.length_a   1.000
_cell.length_b   1.000
_cell.length_c   1.000
_cell.angle_alpha   90.00
_cell.angle_beta   90.00
_cell.angle_gamma   90.00
#
_symmetry.space_group_name_H-M   'P 1'
#
loop_
_entity.id
_entity.type
_entity.pdbx_description
1 polymer ?
#
loop_
_entity_poly.entity_id
_entity_poly.type
_entity_poly.pdbx_seq_one_letter_code
_entity_poly.pdbx_strand_id
1 'polypeptide(L)'
;MNVIIRDLDQTRVHFEAAVQRVGEQAANRAFNRALKSEGDKVRTAVRRALRQQTGAKVALINRETRVLRSTFSNLVYTIEARGDHLGLSHFAPRQFRYGVRAKPWGRFQRFEGAFLIGILGNNAFVRETAARLPIKKMFGPAIPKEMVQHETKRAFEETQPDVLTEALRQLQRIIEGR
;
A
#
# COMPACT_ATOMS: atom_id res chain seq x y z
N MET A 1 -8.82 -3.10 -2.73
CA MET A 1 -8.98 -3.91 -1.49
C MET A 1 -9.79 -3.07 -0.52
N ASN A 2 -11.02 -3.47 -0.25
CA ASN A 2 -11.88 -2.80 0.70
C ASN A 2 -11.73 -3.50 2.05
N VAL A 3 -11.34 -2.75 3.07
CA VAL A 3 -11.29 -3.27 4.43
C VAL A 3 -12.70 -3.31 4.97
N ILE A 4 -13.29 -4.49 5.03
CA ILE A 4 -14.54 -4.74 5.76
C ILE A 4 -14.14 -5.33 7.10
N ILE A 5 -14.25 -4.53 8.16
CA ILE A 5 -14.03 -4.99 9.52
C ILE A 5 -15.28 -5.76 9.93
N ARG A 6 -15.13 -7.07 10.06
CA ARG A 6 -16.16 -7.93 10.67
C ARG A 6 -15.87 -8.10 12.16
N ASP A 7 -16.79 -7.93 12.87
CA ASP A 7 -17.28 -7.72 14.20
C ASP A 7 -16.87 -8.69 15.31
N LEU A 8 -16.72 -8.13 16.49
CA LEU A 8 -16.72 -8.85 17.76
C LEU A 8 -17.99 -8.42 18.53
N ASP A 9 -18.93 -9.33 18.69
CA ASP A 9 -20.29 -9.07 19.23
C ASP A 9 -20.34 -8.29 20.55
N GLN A 10 -19.41 -8.53 21.47
CA GLN A 10 -19.39 -7.82 22.75
C GLN A 10 -19.01 -6.33 22.61
N THR A 11 -18.08 -6.02 21.73
CA THR A 11 -17.64 -4.63 21.50
C THR A 11 -18.72 -3.81 20.81
N ARG A 12 -19.57 -4.46 20.01
CA ARG A 12 -20.73 -3.85 19.36
C ARG A 12 -21.78 -3.41 20.37
N VAL A 13 -22.13 -4.25 21.34
CA VAL A 13 -23.09 -3.92 22.39
C VAL A 13 -22.64 -2.72 23.21
N HIS A 14 -21.37 -2.66 23.60
CA HIS A 14 -20.81 -1.52 24.31
C HIS A 14 -20.80 -0.25 23.46
N PHE A 15 -20.54 -0.38 22.17
CA PHE A 15 -20.58 0.74 21.23
C PHE A 15 -22.00 1.29 21.06
N GLU A 16 -23.00 0.46 20.84
CA GLU A 16 -24.42 0.84 20.72
C GLU A 16 -24.90 1.58 21.97
N ALA A 17 -24.57 1.08 23.16
CA ALA A 17 -24.89 1.74 24.44
C ALA A 17 -24.19 3.11 24.59
N ALA A 18 -22.95 3.25 24.13
CA ALA A 18 -22.22 4.52 24.15
C ALA A 18 -22.81 5.53 23.14
N VAL A 19 -23.21 5.08 21.96
CA VAL A 19 -23.87 5.92 20.94
C VAL A 19 -25.19 6.52 21.46
N GLN A 20 -26.00 5.72 22.17
CA GLN A 20 -27.25 6.19 22.78
C GLN A 20 -27.03 7.29 23.82
N ARG A 21 -25.90 7.25 24.54
CA ARG A 21 -25.54 8.26 25.57
C ARG A 21 -25.03 9.56 25.00
N VAL A 22 -24.28 9.52 23.91
CA VAL A 22 -23.50 10.68 23.38
C VAL A 22 -24.16 11.31 22.16
N GLY A 23 -25.07 10.59 21.52
CA GLY A 23 -25.73 10.97 20.29
C GLY A 23 -24.93 10.57 19.03
N GLU A 24 -25.65 10.40 17.94
CA GLU A 24 -25.14 9.87 16.67
C GLU A 24 -23.99 10.70 16.08
N GLN A 25 -24.08 12.02 16.16
CA GLN A 25 -23.04 12.92 15.60
C GLN A 25 -21.69 12.77 16.32
N ALA A 26 -21.71 12.63 17.65
CA ALA A 26 -20.49 12.45 18.43
C ALA A 26 -19.90 11.04 18.19
N ALA A 27 -20.76 10.03 18.05
CA ALA A 27 -20.34 8.69 17.66
C ALA A 27 -19.66 8.67 16.29
N ASN A 28 -20.24 9.31 15.29
CA ASN A 28 -19.66 9.41 13.95
C ASN A 28 -18.31 10.15 13.96
N ARG A 29 -18.15 11.18 14.81
CA ARG A 29 -16.87 11.88 15.01
C ARG A 29 -15.82 10.94 15.61
N ALA A 30 -16.16 10.18 16.64
CA ALA A 30 -15.28 9.23 17.29
C ALA A 30 -14.85 8.12 16.30
N PHE A 31 -15.80 7.56 15.57
CA PHE A 31 -15.53 6.54 14.55
C PHE A 31 -14.62 7.05 13.43
N ASN A 32 -14.87 8.24 12.92
CA ASN A 32 -14.05 8.85 11.89
C ASN A 32 -12.61 9.10 12.38
N ARG A 33 -12.43 9.53 13.65
CA ARG A 33 -11.09 9.68 14.25
C ARG A 33 -10.39 8.33 14.39
N ALA A 34 -11.10 7.32 14.88
CA ALA A 34 -10.57 5.97 15.03
C ALA A 34 -10.15 5.36 13.69
N LEU A 35 -10.99 5.45 12.67
CA LEU A 35 -10.68 5.00 11.31
C LEU A 35 -9.44 5.69 10.73
N LYS A 36 -9.27 6.99 10.96
CA LYS A 36 -8.08 7.71 10.50
C LYS A 36 -6.82 7.26 11.24
N SER A 37 -6.89 7.14 12.56
CA SER A 37 -5.77 6.71 13.39
C SER A 37 -5.31 5.30 13.02
N GLU A 38 -6.24 4.35 13.04
CA GLU A 38 -5.95 2.95 12.75
C GLU A 38 -5.60 2.74 11.27
N GLY A 39 -6.32 3.38 10.35
CA GLY A 39 -6.02 3.33 8.93
C GLY A 39 -4.62 3.87 8.57
N ASP A 40 -4.16 4.91 9.26
CA ASP A 40 -2.81 5.44 9.06
C ASP A 40 -1.72 4.46 9.57
N LYS A 41 -1.99 3.67 10.62
CA LYS A 41 -1.10 2.58 11.06
C LYS A 41 -1.01 1.48 10.01
N VAL A 42 -2.16 0.99 9.52
CA VAL A 42 -2.23 -0.02 8.45
C VAL A 42 -1.53 0.47 7.18
N ARG A 43 -1.78 1.71 6.76
CA ARG A 43 -1.08 2.32 5.62
C ARG A 43 0.43 2.26 5.79
N THR A 44 0.93 2.58 6.97
CA THR A 44 2.36 2.59 7.26
C THR A 44 2.96 1.19 7.19
N ALA A 45 2.27 0.19 7.75
CA ALA A 45 2.67 -1.22 7.70
C ALA A 45 2.69 -1.73 6.25
N VAL A 46 1.62 -1.51 5.49
CA VAL A 46 1.48 -1.90 4.09
C VAL A 46 2.58 -1.27 3.22
N ARG A 47 2.85 0.03 3.35
CA ARG A 47 3.92 0.70 2.59
C ARG A 47 5.31 0.20 2.94
N ARG A 48 5.55 -0.14 4.21
CA ARG A 48 6.81 -0.73 4.68
C ARG A 48 6.99 -2.12 4.06
N ALA A 49 5.96 -2.96 4.11
CA ALA A 49 5.98 -4.29 3.52
C ALA A 49 6.18 -4.25 1.99
N LEU A 50 5.45 -3.37 1.28
CA LEU A 50 5.64 -3.12 -0.15
C LEU A 50 7.09 -2.76 -0.50
N ARG A 51 7.73 -1.90 0.31
CA ARG A 51 9.13 -1.54 0.10
C ARG A 51 10.05 -2.75 0.23
N GLN A 52 9.85 -3.57 1.25
CA GLN A 52 10.64 -4.78 1.48
C GLN A 52 10.43 -5.81 0.36
N GLN A 53 9.18 -6.05 0.00
CA GLN A 53 8.77 -7.02 -1.01
C GLN A 53 9.23 -6.62 -2.41
N THR A 54 9.07 -5.37 -2.81
CA THR A 54 9.35 -4.92 -4.18
C THR A 54 10.77 -4.39 -4.39
N GLY A 55 11.44 -3.94 -3.32
CA GLY A 55 12.71 -3.21 -3.41
C GLY A 55 12.58 -1.79 -4.00
N ALA A 56 11.36 -1.29 -4.20
CA ALA A 56 11.10 0.04 -4.74
C ALA A 56 11.41 1.14 -3.73
N LYS A 57 11.76 2.34 -4.23
CA LYS A 57 11.97 3.53 -3.38
C LYS A 57 10.67 4.00 -2.75
N VAL A 58 10.73 4.50 -1.52
CA VAL A 58 9.56 5.00 -0.76
C VAL A 58 8.77 6.06 -1.55
N ALA A 59 9.46 6.99 -2.20
CA ALA A 59 8.82 8.02 -3.00
C ALA A 59 7.96 7.42 -4.13
N LEU A 60 8.43 6.34 -4.76
CA LEU A 60 7.70 5.64 -5.81
C LEU A 60 6.46 4.92 -5.25
N ILE A 61 6.60 4.22 -4.12
CA ILE A 61 5.48 3.56 -3.45
C ILE A 61 4.42 4.59 -3.05
N ASN A 62 4.84 5.74 -2.49
CA ASN A 62 3.92 6.81 -2.11
C ASN A 62 3.19 7.40 -3.32
N ARG A 63 3.83 7.49 -4.48
CA ARG A 63 3.23 7.97 -5.72
C ARG A 63 2.19 6.98 -6.27
N GLU A 64 2.51 5.69 -6.24
CA GLU A 64 1.65 4.63 -6.78
C GLU A 64 0.55 4.19 -5.79
N THR A 65 0.62 4.61 -4.51
CA THR A 65 -0.41 4.30 -3.51
C THR A 65 -1.17 5.55 -3.09
N ARG A 66 -2.48 5.52 -3.22
CA ARG A 66 -3.39 6.59 -2.80
C ARG A 66 -4.16 6.17 -1.55
N VAL A 67 -4.47 7.13 -0.70
CA VAL A 67 -5.30 6.92 0.49
C VAL A 67 -6.53 7.81 0.40
N LEU A 68 -7.69 7.17 0.51
CA LEU A 68 -8.97 7.84 0.68
C LEU A 68 -9.35 7.72 2.16
N ARG A 69 -9.24 8.84 2.87
CA ARG A 69 -9.53 8.88 4.30
C ARG A 69 -11.03 8.96 4.55
N SER A 70 -11.47 8.36 5.65
CA SER A 70 -12.86 8.45 6.09
C SER A 70 -13.30 9.90 6.31
N THR A 71 -14.57 10.16 6.06
CA THR A 71 -15.26 11.42 6.33
C THR A 71 -16.45 11.17 7.25
N PHE A 72 -17.13 12.23 7.72
CA PHE A 72 -18.33 12.08 8.55
C PHE A 72 -19.49 11.41 7.81
N SER A 73 -19.60 11.63 6.51
CA SER A 73 -20.62 11.05 5.64
C SER A 73 -20.24 9.67 5.08
N ASN A 74 -18.94 9.34 5.09
CA ASN A 74 -18.44 8.06 4.58
C ASN A 74 -17.35 7.52 5.52
N LEU A 75 -17.75 6.61 6.39
CA LEU A 75 -16.87 5.98 7.38
C LEU A 75 -16.08 4.80 6.78
N VAL A 76 -15.41 5.04 5.66
CA VAL A 76 -14.56 4.07 4.97
C VAL A 76 -13.15 4.66 4.80
N TYR A 77 -12.13 3.90 5.23
CA TYR A 77 -10.73 4.21 4.96
C TYR A 77 -10.21 3.25 3.90
N THR A 78 -9.80 3.77 2.75
CA THR A 78 -9.35 2.94 1.62
C THR A 78 -7.90 3.21 1.27
N ILE A 79 -7.13 2.15 1.09
CA ILE A 79 -5.77 2.21 0.54
C ILE A 79 -5.82 1.61 -0.86
N GLU A 80 -5.55 2.41 -1.87
CA GLU A 80 -5.55 2.01 -3.27
C GLU A 80 -4.12 2.01 -3.82
N ALA A 81 -3.81 1.07 -4.70
CA ALA A 81 -2.63 1.14 -5.53
C ALA A 81 -3.03 1.23 -6.99
N ARG A 82 -2.36 2.09 -7.74
CA ARG A 82 -2.59 2.30 -9.18
C ARG A 82 -1.25 2.23 -9.91
N GLY A 83 -1.32 2.03 -11.20
CA GLY A 83 -0.15 1.96 -12.07
C GLY A 83 0.13 0.57 -12.59
N ASP A 84 1.06 0.52 -13.53
CA ASP A 84 1.52 -0.69 -14.19
C ASP A 84 2.82 -1.23 -13.59
N HIS A 85 3.45 -2.14 -14.30
CA HIS A 85 4.76 -2.66 -13.96
C HIS A 85 5.81 -1.54 -13.95
N LEU A 86 6.61 -1.49 -12.90
CA LEU A 86 7.68 -0.51 -12.76
C LEU A 86 8.84 -0.85 -13.70
N GLY A 87 9.33 0.15 -14.43
CA GLY A 87 10.52 -0.02 -15.27
C GLY A 87 11.75 -0.38 -14.44
N LEU A 88 12.67 -1.18 -15.00
CA LEU A 88 13.90 -1.59 -14.32
C LEU A 88 14.80 -0.41 -13.94
N SER A 89 14.65 0.77 -14.54
CA SER A 89 15.36 1.99 -14.16
C SER A 89 15.22 2.35 -12.67
N HIS A 90 14.14 1.95 -12.02
CA HIS A 90 13.90 2.20 -10.59
C HIS A 90 14.66 1.26 -9.65
N PHE A 91 15.29 0.21 -10.18
CA PHE A 91 15.94 -0.86 -9.42
C PHE A 91 17.47 -0.91 -9.61
N ALA A 92 18.11 0.26 -9.72
CA ALA A 92 19.54 0.44 -9.88
C ALA A 92 20.16 -0.46 -10.98
N PRO A 93 19.69 -0.37 -12.23
CA PRO A 93 20.19 -1.19 -13.31
C PRO A 93 21.65 -0.84 -13.65
N ARG A 94 22.45 -1.85 -13.97
CA ARG A 94 23.83 -1.70 -14.44
C ARG A 94 24.06 -2.54 -15.68
N GLN A 95 24.77 -1.97 -16.66
CA GLN A 95 25.15 -2.69 -17.88
C GLN A 95 26.38 -3.56 -17.64
N PHE A 96 26.35 -4.79 -18.14
CA PHE A 96 27.46 -5.76 -18.16
C PHE A 96 27.59 -6.39 -19.54
N ARG A 97 28.63 -7.15 -19.77
CA ARG A 97 28.87 -7.85 -21.06
C ARG A 97 27.76 -8.86 -21.41
N TYR A 98 27.16 -9.51 -20.40
CA TYR A 98 26.06 -10.47 -20.59
C TYR A 98 24.68 -9.82 -20.73
N GLY A 99 24.55 -8.55 -20.40
CA GLY A 99 23.25 -7.86 -20.36
C GLY A 99 23.14 -6.87 -19.22
N VAL A 100 21.96 -6.76 -18.62
CA VAL A 100 21.67 -5.83 -17.51
C VAL A 100 21.51 -6.62 -16.20
N ARG A 101 22.05 -6.06 -15.11
CA ARG A 101 21.77 -6.52 -13.75
C ARG A 101 21.00 -5.42 -13.02
N ALA A 102 19.87 -5.79 -12.41
CA ALA A 102 19.05 -4.90 -11.59
C ALA A 102 18.61 -5.61 -10.32
N LYS A 103 17.99 -4.90 -9.38
CA LYS A 103 17.57 -5.43 -8.07
C LYS A 103 16.05 -5.31 -7.83
N PRO A 104 15.17 -5.77 -8.73
CA PRO A 104 13.75 -5.86 -8.45
C PRO A 104 13.51 -6.91 -7.36
N TRP A 105 12.41 -6.75 -6.59
CA TRP A 105 12.07 -7.59 -5.42
C TRP A 105 13.20 -7.70 -4.39
N GLY A 106 14.04 -6.66 -4.28
CA GLY A 106 15.16 -6.66 -3.35
C GLY A 106 16.29 -7.65 -3.64
N ARG A 107 16.23 -8.39 -4.75
CA ARG A 107 17.22 -9.41 -5.14
C ARG A 107 17.87 -9.06 -6.47
N PHE A 108 19.18 -9.29 -6.59
CA PHE A 108 19.88 -9.09 -7.85
C PHE A 108 19.44 -10.14 -8.87
N GLN A 109 18.96 -9.66 -10.03
CA GLN A 109 18.60 -10.49 -11.17
C GLN A 109 19.43 -10.07 -12.38
N ARG A 110 19.77 -11.08 -13.21
CA ARG A 110 20.45 -10.90 -14.49
C ARG A 110 19.43 -10.94 -15.61
N PHE A 111 19.50 -10.02 -16.50
CA PHE A 111 18.65 -9.93 -17.70
C PHE A 111 19.59 -10.06 -18.89
N GLU A 112 19.78 -11.31 -19.35
CA GLU A 112 20.69 -11.62 -20.43
C GLU A 112 20.22 -11.01 -21.74
N GLY A 113 21.17 -10.55 -22.57
CA GLY A 113 20.86 -9.88 -23.83
C GLY A 113 20.17 -8.52 -23.70
N ALA A 114 19.86 -8.07 -22.48
CA ALA A 114 19.27 -6.76 -22.24
C ALA A 114 20.33 -5.66 -22.30
N PHE A 115 19.91 -4.45 -22.65
CA PHE A 115 20.76 -3.27 -22.72
C PHE A 115 20.03 -2.03 -22.21
N LEU A 116 20.78 -1.08 -21.67
CA LEU A 116 20.26 0.19 -21.16
C LEU A 116 20.25 1.24 -22.26
N ILE A 117 19.19 2.03 -22.31
CA ILE A 117 19.08 3.17 -23.19
C ILE A 117 18.97 4.44 -22.33
N GLY A 118 20.04 5.23 -22.27
CA GLY A 118 20.14 6.46 -21.47
C GLY A 118 19.06 7.48 -21.84
N ILE A 119 18.86 7.74 -23.11
CA ILE A 119 17.87 8.69 -23.65
C ILE A 119 16.43 8.30 -23.25
N LEU A 120 16.16 7.00 -23.01
CA LEU A 120 14.87 6.51 -22.56
C LEU A 120 14.83 6.30 -21.02
N GLY A 121 15.52 7.16 -20.27
CA GLY A 121 15.48 7.15 -18.81
C GLY A 121 16.18 5.97 -18.15
N ASN A 122 17.27 5.46 -18.74
CA ASN A 122 18.01 4.30 -18.22
C ASN A 122 17.16 3.04 -18.02
N ASN A 123 16.09 2.88 -18.81
CA ASN A 123 15.34 1.63 -18.82
C ASN A 123 16.09 0.53 -19.56
N ALA A 124 15.85 -0.71 -19.13
CA ALA A 124 16.40 -1.88 -19.79
C ALA A 124 15.45 -2.36 -20.91
N PHE A 125 16.04 -2.75 -22.02
CA PHE A 125 15.36 -3.27 -23.19
C PHE A 125 16.02 -4.56 -23.64
N VAL A 126 15.25 -5.42 -24.30
CA VAL A 126 15.74 -6.64 -24.97
C VAL A 126 15.29 -6.62 -26.43
N ARG A 127 16.11 -7.18 -27.34
CA ARG A 127 15.70 -7.40 -28.73
C ARG A 127 14.84 -8.65 -28.80
N GLU A 128 13.75 -8.58 -29.53
CA GLU A 128 12.89 -9.75 -29.76
C GLU A 128 13.42 -10.67 -30.88
N THR A 129 14.24 -10.10 -31.75
CA THR A 129 14.87 -10.81 -32.87
C THR A 129 16.36 -10.42 -32.96
N ALA A 130 17.09 -11.06 -33.88
CA ALA A 130 18.48 -10.69 -34.20
C ALA A 130 18.58 -9.28 -34.84
N ALA A 131 17.49 -8.75 -35.38
CA ALA A 131 17.45 -7.42 -35.96
C ALA A 131 17.56 -6.32 -34.89
N ARG A 132 17.92 -5.10 -35.32
CA ARG A 132 18.02 -3.93 -34.44
C ARG A 132 16.69 -3.58 -33.77
N LEU A 133 15.57 -3.75 -34.45
CA LEU A 133 14.18 -3.52 -34.02
C LEU A 133 13.34 -4.74 -34.37
N PRO A 134 12.25 -5.03 -33.65
CA PRO A 134 11.74 -4.29 -32.47
C PRO A 134 12.51 -4.56 -31.19
N ILE A 135 12.40 -3.62 -30.24
CA ILE A 135 12.92 -3.76 -28.89
C ILE A 135 11.77 -3.73 -27.89
N LYS A 136 11.87 -4.55 -26.85
CA LYS A 136 10.87 -4.63 -25.77
C LYS A 136 11.45 -4.11 -24.47
N LYS A 137 10.69 -3.20 -23.82
CA LYS A 137 11.04 -2.69 -22.50
C LYS A 137 10.86 -3.77 -21.45
N MET A 138 11.81 -3.84 -20.53
CA MET A 138 11.77 -4.78 -19.41
C MET A 138 11.24 -4.10 -18.15
N PHE A 139 10.47 -4.87 -17.39
CA PHE A 139 9.78 -4.38 -16.20
C PHE A 139 10.14 -5.22 -14.98
N GLY A 140 9.94 -4.62 -13.82
CA GLY A 140 9.99 -5.24 -12.51
C GLY A 140 8.58 -5.44 -11.91
N PRO A 141 8.44 -5.35 -10.57
CA PRO A 141 7.17 -5.54 -9.88
C PRO A 141 6.12 -4.49 -10.28
N ALA A 142 4.83 -4.88 -10.19
CA ALA A 142 3.69 -3.99 -10.28
C ALA A 142 3.12 -3.75 -8.88
N ILE A 143 3.12 -2.51 -8.39
CA ILE A 143 2.68 -2.18 -7.03
C ILE A 143 1.25 -2.69 -6.74
N PRO A 144 0.25 -2.55 -7.65
CA PRO A 144 -1.08 -3.10 -7.39
C PRO A 144 -1.12 -4.62 -7.18
N LYS A 145 -0.34 -5.38 -7.93
CA LYS A 145 -0.23 -6.85 -7.78
C LYS A 145 0.44 -7.22 -6.48
N GLU A 146 1.56 -6.58 -6.19
CA GLU A 146 2.36 -6.84 -4.98
C GLU A 146 1.60 -6.46 -3.71
N MET A 147 0.70 -5.47 -3.76
CA MET A 147 -0.09 -5.03 -2.61
C MET A 147 -1.05 -6.09 -2.07
N VAL A 148 -1.53 -7.00 -2.92
CA VAL A 148 -2.48 -8.06 -2.55
C VAL A 148 -1.83 -9.44 -2.35
N GLN A 149 -0.50 -9.50 -2.36
CA GLN A 149 0.26 -10.75 -2.31
C GLN A 149 1.33 -10.73 -1.21
N HIS A 150 1.78 -11.94 -0.84
CA HIS A 150 2.94 -12.20 0.02
C HIS A 150 2.99 -11.37 1.31
N GLU A 151 4.14 -10.78 1.62
CA GLU A 151 4.42 -10.04 2.84
C GLU A 151 3.50 -8.82 3.03
N THR A 152 3.10 -8.17 1.93
CA THR A 152 2.21 -7.01 2.01
C THR A 152 0.81 -7.41 2.44
N LYS A 153 0.28 -8.52 1.91
CA LYS A 153 -1.00 -9.08 2.34
C LYS A 153 -0.95 -9.47 3.81
N ARG A 154 0.12 -10.18 4.22
CA ARG A 154 0.34 -10.58 5.62
C ARG A 154 0.40 -9.35 6.54
N ALA A 155 1.21 -8.33 6.21
CA ALA A 155 1.32 -7.13 7.00
C ALA A 155 -0.02 -6.39 7.17
N PHE A 156 -0.88 -6.46 6.16
CA PHE A 156 -2.23 -5.94 6.24
C PHE A 156 -3.09 -6.76 7.22
N GLU A 157 -3.06 -8.09 7.12
CA GLU A 157 -3.82 -9.00 7.96
C GLU A 157 -3.36 -8.96 9.44
N GLU A 158 -2.04 -8.88 9.67
CA GLU A 158 -1.45 -8.78 11.02
C GLU A 158 -1.69 -7.42 11.68
N THR A 159 -1.81 -6.36 10.89
CA THR A 159 -2.09 -5.00 11.40
C THR A 159 -3.60 -4.72 11.38
N GLN A 160 -4.44 -5.73 11.63
CA GLN A 160 -5.89 -5.53 11.64
C GLN A 160 -6.27 -4.39 12.59
N PRO A 161 -6.97 -3.36 12.07
CA PRO A 161 -7.27 -2.19 12.88
C PRO A 161 -8.33 -2.52 13.92
N ASP A 162 -8.03 -2.25 15.17
CA ASP A 162 -9.03 -2.30 16.25
C ASP A 162 -9.79 -0.96 16.34
N VAL A 163 -10.54 -0.71 15.27
CA VAL A 163 -11.30 0.54 15.13
C VAL A 163 -12.36 0.68 16.21
N LEU A 164 -12.97 -0.42 16.64
CA LEU A 164 -14.03 -0.39 17.65
C LEU A 164 -13.49 0.01 19.01
N THR A 165 -12.42 -0.60 19.48
CA THR A 165 -11.78 -0.22 20.75
C THR A 165 -11.28 1.21 20.72
N GLU A 166 -10.67 1.65 19.61
CA GLU A 166 -10.23 3.04 19.47
C GLU A 166 -11.42 4.01 19.43
N ALA A 167 -12.52 3.65 18.76
CA ALA A 167 -13.73 4.47 18.74
C ALA A 167 -14.37 4.60 20.13
N LEU A 168 -14.44 3.51 20.90
CA LEU A 168 -14.88 3.56 22.29
C LEU A 168 -14.01 4.45 23.15
N ARG A 169 -12.69 4.38 23.00
CA ARG A 169 -11.75 5.25 23.70
C ARG A 169 -11.96 6.73 23.34
N GLN A 170 -12.23 7.03 22.08
CA GLN A 170 -12.56 8.40 21.65
C GLN A 170 -13.90 8.88 22.21
N LEU A 171 -14.92 8.01 22.28
CA LEU A 171 -16.21 8.33 22.89
C LEU A 171 -16.07 8.62 24.39
N GLN A 172 -15.31 7.82 25.12
CA GLN A 172 -15.04 8.07 26.56
C GLN A 172 -14.41 9.45 26.78
N ARG A 173 -13.43 9.84 25.96
CA ARG A 173 -12.82 11.18 26.04
C ARG A 173 -13.83 12.31 25.80
N ILE A 174 -14.79 12.11 24.88
CA ILE A 174 -15.85 13.08 24.63
C ILE A 174 -16.78 13.20 25.84
N ILE A 175 -17.11 12.07 26.49
CA ILE A 175 -17.95 12.05 27.70
C ILE A 175 -17.24 12.74 28.87
N GLU A 176 -15.93 12.55 29.00
CA GLU A 176 -15.09 13.13 30.06
C GLU A 176 -14.71 14.61 29.80
N GLY A 177 -15.14 15.19 28.67
CA GLY A 177 -14.85 16.58 28.30
C GLY A 177 -13.38 16.85 27.93
N ARG A 178 -12.67 15.82 27.49
CA ARG A 178 -11.25 15.89 27.07
C ARG A 178 -11.06 15.79 25.57
#